data_9cb7b63cf15144556225abd666c1d9f3
#
_entry.id   9cb7b63cf15144556225abd666c1d9f3
#
_cell.length_a   1.000
_cell.length_b   1.000
_cell.length_c   1.000
_cell.angle_alpha   90.00
_cell.angle_beta   90.00
_cell.angle_gamma   90.00
#
_symmetry.space_group_name_H-M   'P 1'
#
loop_
_entity.id
_entity.type
_entity.pdbx_description
1 polymer ?
#
loop_
_entity_poly.entity_id
_entity_poly.type
_entity_poly.pdbx_seq_one_letter_code
_entity_poly.pdbx_strand_id
1 'polypeptide(L)'
;MRILCAIDQWFPDRQAGSARLAAAVSTGLAARGHEVTVLAPRNGSVGETKEAGVVVRRVLARNVLPQTLTDPVETWRHARDLPEDGFDVLLAHESTTAMGLRSRGKRTPLVLMFHASAAREQRFLRTQLRPGLKKLSTYALSPSLGLLERQAVAASDRILVLSDFSRSLLLEDHPLDGGRISTVPGLVDTEQFSPADGRAAARGRLGLDVAGPVLLTVRRLEPRMGIDRLLRALPRVGREDVTLVVAGSGSLSGELPRLAAELGIAERVLFVGPVRDDARLADWYRAADLFVLPTTAYEGFGMATVEALASGTPAVGTAVGATPEVLAPLDPRLVSSSADPEPLAEAITDALGFATADEFSARCRAHVEARYALGSAIATWEEALEEARR
;
A
#
# COMPACT_ATOMS: atom_id res chain seq x y z
N MET A 1 -5.28 -21.45 -14.30
CA MET A 1 -5.79 -20.34 -15.16
C MET A 1 -4.62 -19.65 -15.85
N ARG A 2 -4.89 -19.08 -17.03
CA ARG A 2 -3.99 -18.14 -17.71
C ARG A 2 -4.49 -16.72 -17.39
N ILE A 3 -3.67 -15.93 -16.72
CA ILE A 3 -4.06 -14.63 -16.15
C ILE A 3 -3.22 -13.54 -16.82
N LEU A 4 -3.89 -12.52 -17.39
CA LEU A 4 -3.24 -11.31 -17.86
C LEU A 4 -3.44 -10.21 -16.81
N CYS A 5 -2.36 -9.80 -16.16
CA CYS A 5 -2.34 -8.71 -15.20
C CYS A 5 -1.83 -7.43 -15.88
N ALA A 6 -2.40 -6.27 -15.55
CA ALA A 6 -1.88 -4.97 -15.94
C ALA A 6 -1.80 -4.03 -14.75
N ILE A 7 -0.66 -3.34 -14.61
CA ILE A 7 -0.37 -2.44 -13.50
C ILE A 7 0.48 -1.25 -13.96
N ASP A 8 0.25 -0.08 -13.37
CA ASP A 8 1.01 1.15 -13.63
C ASP A 8 2.34 1.22 -12.85
N GLN A 9 2.53 0.37 -11.86
CA GLN A 9 3.72 0.29 -11.03
C GLN A 9 4.06 -1.17 -10.71
N TRP A 10 5.24 -1.63 -11.07
CA TRP A 10 5.71 -2.99 -10.78
C TRP A 10 6.82 -3.00 -9.73
N PHE A 11 6.78 -3.96 -8.82
CA PHE A 11 7.84 -4.23 -7.86
C PHE A 11 8.88 -5.21 -8.48
N PRO A 12 10.20 -5.03 -8.30
CA PRO A 12 10.88 -4.05 -7.43
C PRO A 12 11.16 -2.69 -8.07
N ASP A 13 10.74 -2.43 -9.30
CA ASP A 13 11.00 -1.17 -10.01
C ASP A 13 10.44 0.05 -9.27
N ARG A 14 9.36 -0.17 -8.51
CA ARG A 14 8.70 0.83 -7.63
C ARG A 14 8.34 0.23 -6.28
N GLN A 15 8.59 1.01 -5.22
CA GLN A 15 8.34 0.63 -3.82
C GLN A 15 6.96 1.15 -3.33
N ALA A 16 5.91 1.02 -4.13
CA ALA A 16 4.55 1.36 -3.75
C ALA A 16 3.82 0.13 -3.18
N GLY A 17 2.90 0.32 -2.25
CA GLY A 17 2.11 -0.78 -1.67
C GLY A 17 1.29 -1.55 -2.72
N SER A 18 0.72 -0.84 -3.73
CA SER A 18 0.03 -1.46 -4.86
C SER A 18 0.96 -2.34 -5.70
N ALA A 19 2.19 -1.86 -5.97
CA ALA A 19 3.19 -2.62 -6.72
C ALA A 19 3.63 -3.90 -5.99
N ARG A 20 3.84 -3.80 -4.65
CA ARG A 20 4.16 -4.98 -3.81
C ARG A 20 3.01 -5.98 -3.81
N LEU A 21 1.79 -5.50 -3.62
CA LEU A 21 0.61 -6.37 -3.64
C LEU A 21 0.46 -7.08 -4.99
N ALA A 22 0.58 -6.36 -6.11
CA ALA A 22 0.46 -6.96 -7.43
C ALA A 22 1.54 -8.03 -7.69
N ALA A 23 2.77 -7.77 -7.25
CA ALA A 23 3.84 -8.76 -7.35
C ALA A 23 3.55 -9.98 -6.47
N ALA A 24 3.14 -9.79 -5.21
CA ALA A 24 2.80 -10.86 -4.29
C ALA A 24 1.63 -11.72 -4.82
N VAL A 25 0.57 -11.09 -5.34
CA VAL A 25 -0.57 -11.79 -5.96
C VAL A 25 -0.10 -12.58 -7.18
N SER A 26 0.65 -11.94 -8.08
CA SER A 26 1.10 -12.59 -9.33
C SER A 26 2.02 -13.79 -9.06
N THR A 27 2.99 -13.64 -8.17
CA THR A 27 3.93 -14.71 -7.80
C THR A 27 3.25 -15.81 -6.99
N GLY A 28 2.34 -15.45 -6.08
CA GLY A 28 1.55 -16.41 -5.31
C GLY A 28 0.65 -17.28 -6.21
N LEU A 29 -0.02 -16.67 -7.19
CA LEU A 29 -0.82 -17.41 -8.17
C LEU A 29 0.06 -18.30 -9.07
N ALA A 30 1.23 -17.81 -9.51
CA ALA A 30 2.18 -18.62 -10.29
C ALA A 30 2.68 -19.83 -9.50
N ALA A 31 2.99 -19.67 -8.21
CA ALA A 31 3.39 -20.76 -7.32
C ALA A 31 2.28 -21.83 -7.14
N ARG A 32 1.01 -21.46 -7.35
CA ARG A 32 -0.13 -22.40 -7.34
C ARG A 32 -0.44 -23.02 -8.71
N GLY A 33 0.45 -22.82 -9.69
CA GLY A 33 0.36 -23.45 -11.02
C GLY A 33 -0.45 -22.66 -12.05
N HIS A 34 -0.75 -21.36 -11.79
CA HIS A 34 -1.34 -20.49 -12.80
C HIS A 34 -0.27 -19.90 -13.73
N GLU A 35 -0.62 -19.69 -15.00
CA GLU A 35 0.21 -18.96 -15.95
C GLU A 35 -0.10 -17.48 -15.85
N VAL A 36 0.81 -16.70 -15.28
CA VAL A 36 0.61 -15.27 -15.06
C VAL A 36 1.51 -14.45 -15.98
N THR A 37 0.90 -13.58 -16.79
CA THR A 37 1.59 -12.58 -17.59
C THR A 37 1.25 -11.19 -17.09
N VAL A 38 2.26 -10.36 -16.84
CA VAL A 38 2.10 -8.99 -16.34
C VAL A 38 2.54 -7.99 -17.40
N LEU A 39 1.66 -7.03 -17.73
CA LEU A 39 2.01 -5.82 -18.47
C LEU A 39 2.43 -4.75 -17.45
N ALA A 40 3.70 -4.39 -17.45
CA ALA A 40 4.32 -3.46 -16.51
C ALA A 40 4.93 -2.25 -17.24
N PRO A 41 5.12 -1.12 -16.53
CA PRO A 41 5.86 0.03 -17.05
C PRO A 41 7.31 -0.33 -17.37
N ARG A 42 7.88 0.38 -18.35
CA ARG A 42 9.31 0.30 -18.67
C ARG A 42 10.16 0.86 -17.53
N ASN A 43 11.22 0.17 -17.21
CA ASN A 43 12.24 0.63 -16.24
C ASN A 43 13.58 1.00 -16.93
N GLY A 44 13.48 1.66 -18.10
CA GLY A 44 14.64 2.03 -18.94
C GLY A 44 14.72 1.25 -20.25
N SER A 45 14.36 -0.05 -20.28
CA SER A 45 14.31 -0.88 -21.48
C SER A 45 12.94 -1.50 -21.70
N VAL A 46 12.62 -1.82 -22.96
CA VAL A 46 11.49 -2.68 -23.33
C VAL A 46 12.01 -4.13 -23.27
N GLY A 47 11.27 -5.02 -22.62
CA GLY A 47 11.69 -6.40 -22.54
C GLY A 47 10.66 -7.31 -21.85
N GLU A 48 10.91 -8.59 -21.99
CA GLU A 48 10.21 -9.65 -21.28
C GLU A 48 11.21 -10.37 -20.37
N THR A 49 10.83 -10.59 -19.12
CA THR A 49 11.60 -11.33 -18.13
C THR A 49 10.70 -12.35 -17.45
N LYS A 50 11.31 -13.42 -16.93
CA LYS A 50 10.60 -14.37 -16.07
C LYS A 50 11.08 -14.17 -14.63
N GLU A 51 10.17 -13.76 -13.75
CA GLU A 51 10.45 -13.40 -12.36
C GLU A 51 9.55 -14.24 -11.44
N ALA A 52 10.15 -15.11 -10.60
CA ALA A 52 9.42 -15.99 -9.67
C ALA A 52 8.21 -16.73 -10.32
N GLY A 53 8.39 -17.25 -11.53
CA GLY A 53 7.35 -17.96 -12.27
C GLY A 53 6.41 -17.09 -13.11
N VAL A 54 6.46 -15.77 -12.96
CA VAL A 54 5.63 -14.79 -13.68
C VAL A 54 6.36 -14.29 -14.93
N VAL A 55 5.65 -14.17 -16.05
CA VAL A 55 6.16 -13.50 -17.26
C VAL A 55 5.89 -12.01 -17.15
N VAL A 56 6.92 -11.18 -16.99
CA VAL A 56 6.79 -9.73 -16.87
C VAL A 56 7.21 -9.06 -18.17
N ARG A 57 6.26 -8.41 -18.83
CA ARG A 57 6.46 -7.60 -20.05
C ARG A 57 6.53 -6.11 -19.68
N ARG A 58 7.73 -5.55 -19.65
CA ARG A 58 7.98 -4.13 -19.41
C ARG A 58 7.80 -3.32 -20.69
N VAL A 59 6.56 -3.07 -21.04
CA VAL A 59 6.18 -2.47 -22.33
C VAL A 59 5.48 -1.13 -22.21
N LEU A 60 4.83 -0.82 -21.08
CA LEU A 60 4.05 0.39 -20.93
C LEU A 60 4.97 1.62 -20.90
N ALA A 61 4.77 2.55 -21.84
CA ALA A 61 5.58 3.77 -21.90
C ALA A 61 5.17 4.74 -20.79
N ARG A 62 6.17 5.30 -20.11
CA ARG A 62 5.98 6.47 -19.22
C ARG A 62 6.21 7.72 -20.03
N ASN A 63 5.14 8.38 -20.42
CA ASN A 63 5.20 9.61 -21.22
C ASN A 63 5.19 10.86 -20.31
N VAL A 64 5.56 12.00 -20.88
CA VAL A 64 5.48 13.33 -20.27
C VAL A 64 4.03 13.77 -20.00
N LEU A 65 3.05 13.14 -20.69
CA LEU A 65 1.62 13.37 -20.48
C LEU A 65 1.13 12.68 -19.20
N PRO A 66 0.05 13.19 -18.58
CA PRO A 66 -0.55 12.54 -17.42
C PRO A 66 -0.85 11.06 -17.71
N GLN A 67 -0.39 10.17 -16.83
CA GLN A 67 -0.55 8.71 -16.96
C GLN A 67 -2.00 8.30 -17.19
N THR A 68 -2.95 9.05 -16.64
CA THR A 68 -4.39 8.87 -16.83
C THR A 68 -4.86 8.89 -18.29
N LEU A 69 -4.12 9.54 -19.18
CA LEU A 69 -4.44 9.59 -20.61
C LEU A 69 -3.63 8.57 -21.42
N THR A 70 -2.42 8.25 -20.97
CA THR A 70 -1.52 7.37 -21.72
C THR A 70 -1.67 5.90 -21.37
N ASP A 71 -1.89 5.58 -20.09
CA ASP A 71 -1.93 4.18 -19.62
C ASP A 71 -3.06 3.35 -20.27
N PRO A 72 -4.29 3.86 -20.47
CA PRO A 72 -5.31 3.08 -21.17
C PRO A 72 -4.91 2.74 -22.61
N VAL A 73 -4.30 3.70 -23.32
CA VAL A 73 -3.87 3.52 -24.71
C VAL A 73 -2.70 2.57 -24.82
N GLU A 74 -1.70 2.72 -23.96
CA GLU A 74 -0.52 1.84 -23.94
C GLU A 74 -0.91 0.42 -23.52
N THR A 75 -1.74 0.27 -22.48
CA THR A 75 -2.25 -1.03 -22.07
C THR A 75 -3.03 -1.72 -23.19
N TRP A 76 -3.93 -1.01 -23.86
CA TRP A 76 -4.66 -1.52 -25.01
C TRP A 76 -3.72 -1.94 -26.14
N ARG A 77 -2.77 -1.08 -26.54
CA ARG A 77 -1.81 -1.34 -27.62
C ARG A 77 -1.07 -2.64 -27.41
N HIS A 78 -0.57 -2.91 -26.21
CA HIS A 78 0.20 -4.12 -25.91
C HIS A 78 -0.69 -5.32 -25.58
N ALA A 79 -1.88 -5.11 -25.04
CA ALA A 79 -2.82 -6.21 -24.80
C ALA A 79 -3.41 -6.77 -26.11
N ARG A 80 -3.69 -5.92 -27.11
CA ARG A 80 -4.25 -6.39 -28.40
C ARG A 80 -3.32 -7.30 -29.20
N ASP A 81 -2.01 -7.18 -28.99
CA ASP A 81 -1.01 -8.00 -29.67
C ASP A 81 -0.90 -9.41 -29.06
N LEU A 82 -1.63 -9.67 -27.96
CA LEU A 82 -1.72 -10.97 -27.32
C LEU A 82 -2.93 -11.77 -27.86
N PRO A 83 -2.91 -13.10 -27.93
CA PRO A 83 -4.03 -13.91 -28.40
C PRO A 83 -5.32 -13.64 -27.62
N GLU A 84 -6.45 -13.41 -28.32
CA GLU A 84 -7.75 -13.11 -27.65
C GLU A 84 -8.17 -14.24 -26.70
N ASP A 85 -8.04 -15.49 -27.13
CA ASP A 85 -8.39 -16.68 -26.34
C ASP A 85 -7.19 -17.15 -25.47
N GLY A 86 -6.15 -16.30 -25.33
CA GLY A 86 -4.92 -16.62 -24.62
C GLY A 86 -5.04 -16.56 -23.10
N PHE A 87 -6.11 -15.96 -22.56
CA PHE A 87 -6.28 -15.72 -21.14
C PHE A 87 -7.69 -16.07 -20.66
N ASP A 88 -7.74 -16.62 -19.45
CA ASP A 88 -8.98 -16.99 -18.78
C ASP A 88 -9.57 -15.85 -17.97
N VAL A 89 -8.71 -14.92 -17.47
CA VAL A 89 -9.07 -13.75 -16.65
C VAL A 89 -8.12 -12.59 -16.94
N LEU A 90 -8.66 -11.37 -16.96
CA LEU A 90 -7.91 -10.11 -16.99
C LEU A 90 -7.95 -9.50 -15.59
N LEU A 91 -6.79 -9.18 -15.00
CA LEU A 91 -6.66 -8.53 -13.70
C LEU A 91 -6.02 -7.14 -13.87
N ALA A 92 -6.78 -6.09 -13.56
CA ALA A 92 -6.29 -4.71 -13.57
C ALA A 92 -6.09 -4.20 -12.15
N HIS A 93 -4.97 -3.55 -11.87
CA HIS A 93 -4.70 -2.96 -10.55
C HIS A 93 -5.09 -1.47 -10.46
N GLU A 94 -5.40 -0.82 -11.57
CA GLU A 94 -5.87 0.57 -11.62
C GLU A 94 -6.97 0.73 -12.68
N SER A 95 -7.77 1.79 -12.50
CA SER A 95 -8.85 2.13 -13.44
C SER A 95 -8.33 2.41 -14.87
N THR A 96 -7.12 2.96 -15.00
CA THR A 96 -6.47 3.24 -16.28
C THR A 96 -6.13 1.95 -17.04
N THR A 97 -5.52 0.99 -16.36
CA THR A 97 -5.16 -0.30 -16.95
C THR A 97 -6.40 -1.16 -17.24
N ALA A 98 -7.45 -1.06 -16.40
CA ALA A 98 -8.73 -1.74 -16.64
C ALA A 98 -9.37 -1.30 -17.95
N MET A 99 -9.40 0.00 -18.23
CA MET A 99 -9.94 0.52 -19.49
C MET A 99 -9.14 0.04 -20.69
N GLY A 100 -7.82 0.00 -20.59
CA GLY A 100 -6.96 -0.55 -21.64
C GLY A 100 -7.20 -2.03 -21.92
N LEU A 101 -7.32 -2.85 -20.86
CA LEU A 101 -7.63 -4.27 -21.00
C LEU A 101 -9.03 -4.51 -21.56
N ARG A 102 -10.04 -3.75 -21.12
CA ARG A 102 -11.43 -3.89 -21.62
C ARG A 102 -11.57 -3.55 -23.10
N SER A 103 -10.77 -2.63 -23.62
CA SER A 103 -10.76 -2.26 -25.03
C SER A 103 -10.29 -3.39 -25.95
N ARG A 104 -9.72 -4.47 -25.40
CA ARG A 104 -9.35 -5.69 -26.13
C ARG A 104 -10.57 -6.52 -26.56
N GLY A 105 -11.69 -6.44 -25.81
CA GLY A 105 -12.91 -7.21 -26.08
C GLY A 105 -13.65 -7.57 -24.79
N LYS A 106 -14.88 -8.06 -24.92
CA LYS A 106 -15.73 -8.42 -23.78
C LYS A 106 -15.78 -9.92 -23.44
N ARG A 107 -15.07 -10.75 -24.18
CA ARG A 107 -15.15 -12.23 -24.01
C ARG A 107 -14.45 -12.71 -22.73
N THR A 108 -13.30 -12.12 -22.38
CA THR A 108 -12.56 -12.50 -21.19
C THR A 108 -13.00 -11.66 -20.01
N PRO A 109 -13.35 -12.27 -18.87
CA PRO A 109 -13.75 -11.53 -17.65
C PRO A 109 -12.66 -10.56 -17.20
N LEU A 110 -13.08 -9.34 -16.85
CA LEU A 110 -12.20 -8.31 -16.28
C LEU A 110 -12.46 -8.15 -14.79
N VAL A 111 -11.42 -8.36 -14.00
CA VAL A 111 -11.39 -8.11 -12.56
C VAL A 111 -10.59 -6.84 -12.29
N LEU A 112 -11.20 -5.90 -11.58
CA LEU A 112 -10.54 -4.68 -11.13
C LEU A 112 -10.15 -4.79 -9.67
N MET A 113 -8.86 -4.69 -9.37
CA MET A 113 -8.40 -4.43 -8.01
C MET A 113 -8.51 -2.94 -7.70
N PHE A 114 -9.44 -2.58 -6.81
CA PHE A 114 -9.68 -1.20 -6.42
C PHE A 114 -8.87 -0.87 -5.16
N HIS A 115 -7.78 -0.14 -5.31
CA HIS A 115 -6.90 0.25 -4.20
C HIS A 115 -7.41 1.47 -3.42
N ALA A 116 -7.87 2.49 -4.13
CA ALA A 116 -8.41 3.73 -3.59
C ALA A 116 -9.14 4.52 -4.67
N SER A 117 -10.06 5.40 -4.29
CA SER A 117 -10.71 6.33 -5.22
C SER A 117 -9.75 7.47 -5.58
N ALA A 118 -9.28 7.46 -6.82
CA ALA A 118 -8.46 8.55 -7.37
C ALA A 118 -9.18 9.91 -7.30
N ALA A 119 -10.50 9.91 -7.49
CA ALA A 119 -11.33 11.11 -7.39
C ALA A 119 -11.37 11.68 -5.97
N ARG A 120 -11.46 10.84 -4.94
CA ARG A 120 -11.42 11.27 -3.52
C ARG A 120 -10.04 11.75 -3.12
N GLU A 121 -8.99 11.05 -3.53
CA GLU A 121 -7.61 11.44 -3.25
C GLU A 121 -7.30 12.82 -3.86
N GLN A 122 -7.72 13.07 -5.09
CA GLN A 122 -7.58 14.37 -5.74
C GLN A 122 -8.39 15.48 -5.04
N ARG A 123 -9.61 15.19 -4.58
CA ARG A 123 -10.40 16.15 -3.78
C ARG A 123 -9.68 16.53 -2.49
N PHE A 124 -9.11 15.54 -1.77
CA PHE A 124 -8.33 15.80 -0.57
C PHE A 124 -7.10 16.66 -0.86
N LEU A 125 -6.32 16.32 -1.88
CA LEU A 125 -5.13 17.11 -2.27
C LEU A 125 -5.47 18.57 -2.56
N ARG A 126 -6.64 18.86 -3.13
CA ARG A 126 -7.10 20.24 -3.37
C ARG A 126 -7.25 21.05 -2.08
N THR A 127 -7.68 20.43 -0.98
CA THR A 127 -7.82 21.12 0.30
C THR A 127 -6.47 21.45 0.94
N GLN A 128 -5.42 20.68 0.59
CA GLN A 128 -4.08 20.81 1.16
C GLN A 128 -3.14 21.70 0.33
N LEU A 129 -3.39 21.84 -0.98
CA LEU A 129 -2.53 22.63 -1.85
C LEU A 129 -2.76 24.13 -1.68
N ARG A 130 -1.67 24.87 -1.53
CA ARG A 130 -1.67 26.34 -1.62
C ARG A 130 -2.11 26.77 -3.04
N PRO A 131 -2.70 27.99 -3.17
CA PRO A 131 -3.03 28.54 -4.51
C PRO A 131 -1.79 28.55 -5.40
N GLY A 132 -1.94 28.09 -6.65
CA GLY A 132 -0.85 28.04 -7.63
C GLY A 132 -1.13 27.08 -8.78
N LEU A 133 -0.18 26.97 -9.73
CA LEU A 133 -0.29 26.14 -10.93
C LEU A 133 -0.60 24.66 -10.62
N LYS A 134 0.00 24.08 -9.57
CA LYS A 134 -0.29 22.70 -9.13
C LYS A 134 -1.77 22.54 -8.73
N LYS A 135 -2.33 23.51 -8.01
CA LYS A 135 -3.74 23.47 -7.63
C LYS A 135 -4.63 23.54 -8.86
N LEU A 136 -4.30 24.42 -9.81
CA LEU A 136 -5.05 24.59 -11.07
C LEU A 136 -5.00 23.30 -11.92
N SER A 137 -3.84 22.67 -12.09
CA SER A 137 -3.71 21.42 -12.84
C SER A 137 -4.49 20.27 -12.17
N THR A 138 -4.50 20.21 -10.84
CA THR A 138 -5.29 19.22 -10.09
C THR A 138 -6.79 19.43 -10.28
N TYR A 139 -7.26 20.69 -10.39
CA TYR A 139 -8.65 21.00 -10.71
C TYR A 139 -9.03 20.57 -12.13
N ALA A 140 -8.15 20.80 -13.10
CA ALA A 140 -8.42 20.50 -14.51
C ALA A 140 -8.50 18.99 -14.80
N LEU A 141 -7.67 18.17 -14.14
CA LEU A 141 -7.58 16.72 -14.40
C LEU A 141 -8.57 15.87 -13.59
N SER A 142 -9.12 16.39 -12.52
CA SER A 142 -9.94 15.62 -11.58
C SER A 142 -11.29 15.11 -12.13
N PRO A 143 -12.02 15.85 -12.97
CA PRO A 143 -13.26 15.32 -13.57
C PRO A 143 -13.01 14.15 -14.50
N SER A 144 -11.92 14.18 -15.27
CA SER A 144 -11.54 13.10 -16.18
C SER A 144 -11.16 11.82 -15.44
N LEU A 145 -10.48 11.94 -14.29
CA LEU A 145 -10.17 10.82 -13.41
C LEU A 145 -11.41 10.14 -12.83
N GLY A 146 -12.37 10.93 -12.33
CA GLY A 146 -13.61 10.39 -11.80
C GLY A 146 -14.47 9.71 -12.87
N LEU A 147 -14.48 10.26 -14.09
CA LEU A 147 -15.19 9.63 -15.22
C LEU A 147 -14.52 8.30 -15.61
N LEU A 148 -13.20 8.29 -15.69
CA LEU A 148 -12.43 7.09 -16.05
C LEU A 148 -12.59 6.00 -14.99
N GLU A 149 -12.57 6.36 -13.70
CA GLU A 149 -12.83 5.43 -12.59
C GLU A 149 -14.25 4.84 -12.70
N ARG A 150 -15.27 5.66 -12.95
CA ARG A 150 -16.65 5.19 -13.16
C ARG A 150 -16.77 4.23 -14.35
N GLN A 151 -16.09 4.53 -15.46
CA GLN A 151 -16.09 3.67 -16.64
C GLN A 151 -15.38 2.34 -16.36
N ALA A 152 -14.23 2.36 -15.68
CA ALA A 152 -13.51 1.17 -15.31
C ALA A 152 -14.31 0.26 -14.37
N VAL A 153 -14.92 0.85 -13.35
CA VAL A 153 -15.81 0.16 -12.41
C VAL A 153 -17.01 -0.46 -13.13
N ALA A 154 -17.66 0.30 -14.01
CA ALA A 154 -18.80 -0.19 -14.80
C ALA A 154 -18.43 -1.30 -15.79
N ALA A 155 -17.23 -1.22 -16.37
CA ALA A 155 -16.72 -2.16 -17.36
C ALA A 155 -16.18 -3.46 -16.76
N SER A 156 -15.88 -3.50 -15.47
CA SER A 156 -15.35 -4.67 -14.77
C SER A 156 -16.46 -5.66 -14.44
N ASP A 157 -16.22 -6.95 -14.62
CA ASP A 157 -17.18 -7.99 -14.31
C ASP A 157 -17.20 -8.27 -12.80
N ARG A 158 -16.04 -8.15 -12.14
CA ARG A 158 -15.88 -8.22 -10.68
C ARG A 158 -14.89 -7.17 -10.19
N ILE A 159 -15.05 -6.74 -8.94
CA ILE A 159 -14.17 -5.77 -8.29
C ILE A 159 -13.65 -6.37 -6.99
N LEU A 160 -12.33 -6.32 -6.78
CA LEU A 160 -11.70 -6.73 -5.55
C LEU A 160 -11.33 -5.50 -4.72
N VAL A 161 -11.52 -5.60 -3.41
CA VAL A 161 -11.11 -4.60 -2.42
C VAL A 161 -10.37 -5.28 -1.28
N LEU A 162 -9.51 -4.55 -0.55
CA LEU A 162 -8.71 -5.11 0.55
C LEU A 162 -9.39 -4.96 1.92
N SER A 163 -10.52 -4.23 2.00
CA SER A 163 -11.15 -3.88 3.27
C SER A 163 -12.63 -3.56 3.09
N ASP A 164 -13.38 -3.67 4.16
CA ASP A 164 -14.79 -3.25 4.20
C ASP A 164 -14.92 -1.74 4.06
N PHE A 165 -13.93 -0.99 4.56
CA PHE A 165 -13.83 0.45 4.31
C PHE A 165 -13.76 0.77 2.81
N SER A 166 -12.88 0.10 2.07
CA SER A 166 -12.75 0.30 0.61
C SER A 166 -14.01 -0.14 -0.13
N ARG A 167 -14.68 -1.21 0.34
CA ARG A 167 -15.97 -1.66 -0.17
C ARG A 167 -17.05 -0.58 0.02
N SER A 168 -17.15 -0.02 1.21
CA SER A 168 -18.12 1.04 1.53
C SER A 168 -17.90 2.27 0.68
N LEU A 169 -16.64 2.74 0.55
CA LEU A 169 -16.30 3.87 -0.32
C LEU A 169 -16.69 3.63 -1.77
N LEU A 170 -16.45 2.42 -2.28
CA LEU A 170 -16.80 2.08 -3.66
C LEU A 170 -18.29 2.13 -3.88
N LEU A 171 -19.10 1.59 -2.95
CA LEU A 171 -20.57 1.63 -2.99
C LEU A 171 -21.15 3.04 -2.85
N GLU A 172 -20.50 3.92 -2.06
CA GLU A 172 -20.87 5.33 -1.93
C GLU A 172 -20.65 6.12 -3.24
N ASP A 173 -19.52 5.86 -3.93
CA ASP A 173 -19.12 6.62 -5.11
C ASP A 173 -19.73 6.10 -6.42
N HIS A 174 -20.15 4.82 -6.45
CA HIS A 174 -20.60 4.15 -7.66
C HIS A 174 -21.90 3.38 -7.43
N PRO A 175 -22.90 3.50 -8.32
CA PRO A 175 -24.13 2.72 -8.28
C PRO A 175 -23.85 1.28 -8.75
N LEU A 176 -23.43 0.42 -7.84
CA LEU A 176 -23.04 -0.97 -8.10
C LEU A 176 -23.91 -1.96 -7.33
N ASP A 177 -24.12 -3.12 -7.94
CA ASP A 177 -24.56 -4.30 -7.19
C ASP A 177 -23.38 -4.77 -6.30
N GLY A 178 -23.63 -4.81 -4.98
CA GLY A 178 -22.64 -5.28 -4.01
C GLY A 178 -22.18 -6.72 -4.22
N GLY A 179 -22.95 -7.54 -4.94
CA GLY A 179 -22.58 -8.91 -5.34
C GLY A 179 -21.39 -8.97 -6.33
N ARG A 180 -21.07 -7.86 -6.99
CA ARG A 180 -19.89 -7.75 -7.86
C ARG A 180 -18.60 -7.44 -7.11
N ILE A 181 -18.66 -7.18 -5.81
CA ILE A 181 -17.51 -6.78 -5.00
C ILE A 181 -17.12 -7.92 -4.07
N SER A 182 -15.89 -8.38 -4.15
CA SER A 182 -15.31 -9.35 -3.22
C SER A 182 -14.20 -8.67 -2.39
N THR A 183 -14.25 -8.85 -1.07
CA THR A 183 -13.18 -8.43 -0.18
C THR A 183 -12.15 -9.56 -0.12
N VAL A 184 -10.90 -9.25 -0.48
CA VAL A 184 -9.75 -10.16 -0.45
C VAL A 184 -8.71 -9.63 0.53
N PRO A 185 -7.95 -10.49 1.23
CA PRO A 185 -6.94 -10.02 2.17
C PRO A 185 -5.75 -9.35 1.44
N GLY A 186 -5.12 -8.35 2.09
CA GLY A 186 -3.79 -7.93 1.72
C GLY A 186 -2.79 -9.08 1.94
N LEU A 187 -1.71 -9.12 1.17
CA LEU A 187 -0.75 -10.20 1.22
C LEU A 187 0.63 -9.71 1.66
N VAL A 188 1.24 -10.40 2.59
CA VAL A 188 2.61 -10.14 3.03
C VAL A 188 3.45 -11.42 2.98
N ASP A 189 4.68 -11.26 2.49
CA ASP A 189 5.70 -12.31 2.57
C ASP A 189 6.22 -12.42 4.01
N THR A 190 5.74 -13.44 4.70
CA THR A 190 6.09 -13.67 6.11
C THR A 190 7.46 -14.34 6.31
N GLU A 191 8.13 -14.77 5.25
CA GLU A 191 9.53 -15.21 5.31
C GLU A 191 10.45 -13.99 5.26
N GLN A 192 10.18 -13.07 4.34
CA GLN A 192 10.90 -11.80 4.21
C GLN A 192 10.70 -10.90 5.43
N PHE A 193 9.45 -10.70 5.82
CA PHE A 193 9.08 -9.92 7.00
C PHE A 193 8.82 -10.87 8.18
N SER A 194 9.85 -11.09 8.99
CA SER A 194 9.82 -12.00 10.13
C SER A 194 10.65 -11.44 11.27
N PRO A 195 10.44 -11.86 12.53
CA PRO A 195 11.27 -11.45 13.67
C PRO A 195 12.75 -11.85 13.53
N ALA A 196 13.04 -12.91 12.76
CA ALA A 196 14.38 -13.45 12.48
C ALA A 196 15.27 -13.53 13.73
N ASP A 197 16.45 -12.87 13.69
CA ASP A 197 17.44 -12.81 14.77
C ASP A 197 17.19 -11.69 15.80
N GLY A 198 16.05 -11.01 15.67
CA GLY A 198 15.54 -10.07 16.65
C GLY A 198 16.05 -8.63 16.53
N ARG A 199 15.54 -7.79 17.42
CA ARG A 199 15.70 -6.33 17.40
C ARG A 199 17.15 -5.87 17.51
N ALA A 200 17.91 -6.44 18.44
CA ALA A 200 19.29 -6.02 18.69
C ALA A 200 20.21 -6.26 17.46
N ALA A 201 20.07 -7.41 16.81
CA ALA A 201 20.84 -7.73 15.62
C ALA A 201 20.47 -6.80 14.45
N ALA A 202 19.18 -6.51 14.26
CA ALA A 202 18.70 -5.57 13.24
C ALA A 202 19.23 -4.14 13.47
N ARG A 203 19.22 -3.65 14.73
CA ARG A 203 19.83 -2.35 15.08
C ARG A 203 21.32 -2.32 14.75
N GLY A 204 22.06 -3.40 15.06
CA GLY A 204 23.47 -3.52 14.71
C GLY A 204 23.73 -3.42 13.22
N ARG A 205 22.95 -4.12 12.37
CA ARG A 205 23.07 -4.04 10.89
C ARG A 205 22.76 -2.66 10.33
N LEU A 206 21.85 -1.94 10.96
CA LEU A 206 21.46 -0.59 10.57
C LEU A 206 22.39 0.50 11.09
N GLY A 207 23.30 0.17 12.02
CA GLY A 207 24.14 1.14 12.74
C GLY A 207 23.30 2.08 13.63
N LEU A 208 22.17 1.59 14.15
CA LEU A 208 21.25 2.36 14.98
C LEU A 208 21.65 2.21 16.45
N ASP A 209 22.45 3.16 16.92
CA ASP A 209 22.90 3.23 18.32
C ASP A 209 22.01 4.22 19.09
N VAL A 210 20.93 3.72 19.67
CA VAL A 210 19.97 4.49 20.48
C VAL A 210 19.61 3.71 21.74
N ALA A 211 19.59 4.41 22.88
CA ALA A 211 19.33 3.78 24.18
C ALA A 211 17.82 3.55 24.43
N GLY A 212 16.98 4.42 23.90
CA GLY A 212 15.53 4.42 24.12
C GLY A 212 14.73 3.65 23.08
N PRO A 213 13.40 3.67 23.21
CA PRO A 213 12.50 3.09 22.23
C PRO A 213 12.58 3.75 20.86
N VAL A 214 12.43 2.93 19.83
CA VAL A 214 12.42 3.35 18.42
C VAL A 214 11.00 3.27 17.87
N LEU A 215 10.44 4.40 17.50
CA LEU A 215 9.24 4.48 16.67
C LEU A 215 9.65 4.45 15.20
N LEU A 216 8.93 3.72 14.37
CA LEU A 216 9.15 3.66 12.93
C LEU A 216 7.88 4.06 12.18
N THR A 217 8.04 4.88 11.15
CA THR A 217 7.01 5.04 10.12
C THR A 217 7.61 4.87 8.73
N VAL A 218 6.97 4.04 7.89
CA VAL A 218 7.41 3.74 6.52
C VAL A 218 6.30 4.18 5.57
N ARG A 219 6.47 5.36 4.94
CA ARG A 219 5.39 5.95 4.14
C ARG A 219 5.89 6.93 3.08
N ARG A 220 5.04 7.20 2.09
CA ARG A 220 5.22 8.40 1.25
C ARG A 220 5.10 9.65 2.13
N LEU A 221 5.97 10.63 1.92
CA LEU A 221 5.93 11.88 2.68
C LEU A 221 4.97 12.88 1.99
N GLU A 222 3.66 12.55 2.07
CA GLU A 222 2.56 13.33 1.48
C GLU A 222 1.59 13.78 2.59
N PRO A 223 0.84 14.89 2.40
CA PRO A 223 0.00 15.48 3.46
C PRO A 223 -0.95 14.49 4.15
N ARG A 224 -1.64 13.61 3.37
CA ARG A 224 -2.60 12.66 3.94
C ARG A 224 -1.95 11.54 4.78
N MET A 225 -0.65 11.38 4.69
CA MET A 225 0.07 10.35 5.44
C MET A 225 0.33 10.73 6.91
N GLY A 226 0.10 12.00 7.29
CA GLY A 226 0.07 12.45 8.67
C GLY A 226 1.40 12.49 9.41
N ILE A 227 2.55 12.50 8.68
CA ILE A 227 3.86 12.54 9.32
C ILE A 227 4.05 13.84 10.14
N ASP A 228 3.49 14.95 9.67
CA ASP A 228 3.46 16.21 10.40
C ASP A 228 2.71 16.09 11.75
N ARG A 229 1.63 15.28 11.78
CA ARG A 229 0.87 14.99 13.01
C ARG A 229 1.70 14.14 13.97
N LEU A 230 2.41 13.13 13.44
CA LEU A 230 3.31 12.29 14.24
C LEU A 230 4.48 13.11 14.84
N LEU A 231 5.08 14.03 14.06
CA LEU A 231 6.11 14.94 14.58
C LEU A 231 5.58 15.81 15.72
N ARG A 232 4.35 16.31 15.61
CA ARG A 232 3.69 17.10 16.68
C ARG A 232 3.26 16.25 17.88
N ALA A 233 3.02 14.95 17.68
CA ALA A 233 2.72 14.01 18.76
C ALA A 233 3.97 13.65 19.58
N LEU A 234 5.13 13.57 18.95
CA LEU A 234 6.38 13.09 19.58
C LEU A 234 6.77 13.82 20.88
N PRO A 235 6.66 15.16 21.02
CA PRO A 235 6.92 15.84 22.30
C PRO A 235 5.92 15.49 23.41
N ARG A 236 4.76 14.91 23.07
CA ARG A 236 3.68 14.54 24.00
C ARG A 236 3.73 13.09 24.44
N VAL A 237 4.56 12.29 23.78
CA VAL A 237 4.84 10.89 24.18
C VAL A 237 5.66 10.90 25.44
N GLY A 238 5.20 10.97 26.60
CA GLY A 238 5.77 11.09 27.94
C GLY A 238 7.20 10.55 28.22
N ARG A 239 8.04 10.43 27.15
CA ARG A 239 9.42 9.92 27.16
C ARG A 239 10.31 10.76 26.24
N GLU A 240 11.37 11.32 26.77
CA GLU A 240 12.35 12.12 26.01
C GLU A 240 13.36 11.26 25.23
N ASP A 241 13.57 10.03 25.64
CA ASP A 241 14.52 9.07 25.06
C ASP A 241 13.99 8.34 23.81
N VAL A 242 12.76 8.62 23.39
CA VAL A 242 12.16 8.03 22.17
C VAL A 242 12.77 8.62 20.91
N THR A 243 13.24 7.76 20.01
CA THR A 243 13.71 8.11 18.67
C THR A 243 12.66 7.76 17.62
N LEU A 244 12.33 8.69 16.73
CA LEU A 244 11.44 8.45 15.58
C LEU A 244 12.25 8.27 14.29
N VAL A 245 12.08 7.13 13.64
CA VAL A 245 12.64 6.86 12.30
C VAL A 245 11.55 7.09 11.26
N VAL A 246 11.83 7.94 10.29
CA VAL A 246 10.94 8.26 9.17
C VAL A 246 11.58 7.75 7.88
N ALA A 247 11.02 6.66 7.33
CA ALA A 247 11.45 6.06 6.07
C ALA A 247 10.48 6.41 4.94
N GLY A 248 10.99 7.02 3.88
CA GLY A 248 10.22 7.37 2.70
C GLY A 248 10.64 8.66 2.03
N SER A 249 9.91 9.05 1.00
CA SER A 249 10.09 10.31 0.27
C SER A 249 8.74 10.82 -0.23
N GLY A 250 8.68 12.12 -0.57
CA GLY A 250 7.44 12.73 -1.07
C GLY A 250 7.54 14.25 -1.12
N SER A 251 6.40 14.89 -1.35
CA SER A 251 6.32 16.35 -1.48
C SER A 251 6.75 17.10 -0.21
N LEU A 252 6.61 16.47 0.97
CA LEU A 252 6.96 17.05 2.26
C LEU A 252 8.41 16.76 2.71
N SER A 253 9.26 16.11 1.89
CA SER A 253 10.64 15.74 2.27
C SER A 253 11.49 16.93 2.75
N GLY A 254 11.22 18.13 2.24
CA GLY A 254 11.94 19.35 2.67
C GLY A 254 11.27 20.09 3.84
N GLU A 255 9.97 19.89 4.06
CA GLU A 255 9.20 20.61 5.09
C GLU A 255 9.25 19.87 6.44
N LEU A 256 9.20 18.54 6.46
CA LEU A 256 9.17 17.76 7.70
C LEU A 256 10.42 17.91 8.58
N PRO A 257 11.66 17.93 8.04
CA PRO A 257 12.84 18.21 8.85
C PRO A 257 12.85 19.63 9.47
N ARG A 258 12.31 20.62 8.76
CA ARG A 258 12.16 21.98 9.29
C ARG A 258 11.14 22.01 10.43
N LEU A 259 10.01 21.31 10.25
CA LEU A 259 9.02 21.16 11.31
C LEU A 259 9.61 20.47 12.56
N ALA A 260 10.44 19.44 12.40
CA ALA A 260 11.13 18.80 13.52
C ALA A 260 12.05 19.78 14.28
N ALA A 261 12.78 20.64 13.55
CA ALA A 261 13.60 21.68 14.15
C ALA A 261 12.75 22.74 14.88
N GLU A 262 11.67 23.21 14.27
CA GLU A 262 10.74 24.17 14.87
C GLU A 262 10.10 23.64 16.18
N LEU A 263 9.87 22.32 16.24
CA LEU A 263 9.32 21.66 17.42
C LEU A 263 10.40 21.31 18.48
N GLY A 264 11.67 21.57 18.20
CA GLY A 264 12.79 21.25 19.10
C GLY A 264 13.09 19.75 19.24
N ILE A 265 12.71 18.94 18.26
CA ILE A 265 12.85 17.46 18.28
C ILE A 265 13.80 16.93 17.20
N ALA A 266 14.56 17.78 16.54
CA ALA A 266 15.40 17.38 15.41
C ALA A 266 16.36 16.22 15.77
N GLU A 267 16.96 16.25 16.95
CA GLU A 267 17.90 15.23 17.45
C GLU A 267 17.20 13.88 17.76
N ARG A 268 15.89 13.86 17.83
CA ARG A 268 15.06 12.67 18.10
C ARG A 268 14.43 12.08 16.86
N VAL A 269 14.67 12.68 15.66
CA VAL A 269 14.04 12.25 14.41
C VAL A 269 15.08 11.94 13.35
N LEU A 270 15.08 10.69 12.88
CA LEU A 270 15.94 10.18 11.85
C LEU A 270 15.17 10.05 10.52
N PHE A 271 15.45 10.94 9.55
CA PHE A 271 14.93 10.83 8.19
C PHE A 271 15.89 9.99 7.34
N VAL A 272 15.55 8.72 7.10
CA VAL A 272 16.43 7.75 6.41
C VAL A 272 16.21 7.69 4.89
N GLY A 273 15.26 8.48 4.38
CA GLY A 273 14.91 8.46 2.96
C GLY A 273 14.17 7.18 2.52
N PRO A 274 14.00 6.96 1.21
CA PRO A 274 13.31 5.78 0.69
C PRO A 274 14.19 4.53 0.83
N VAL A 275 13.69 3.52 1.51
CA VAL A 275 14.32 2.19 1.64
C VAL A 275 13.89 1.32 0.48
N ARG A 276 14.80 0.99 -0.42
CA ARG A 276 14.51 0.22 -1.65
C ARG A 276 14.84 -1.26 -1.57
N ASP A 277 15.70 -1.62 -0.64
CA ASP A 277 16.09 -2.99 -0.36
C ASP A 277 15.15 -3.60 0.69
N ASP A 278 14.52 -4.73 0.36
CA ASP A 278 13.54 -5.37 1.22
C ASP A 278 14.17 -6.01 2.47
N ALA A 279 15.40 -6.51 2.37
CA ALA A 279 16.10 -7.02 3.54
C ALA A 279 16.39 -5.88 4.53
N ARG A 280 16.83 -4.72 4.02
CA ARG A 280 17.03 -3.53 4.83
C ARG A 280 15.71 -2.96 5.37
N LEU A 281 14.62 -3.04 4.60
CA LEU A 281 13.30 -2.63 5.09
C LEU A 281 12.81 -3.53 6.22
N ALA A 282 12.98 -4.84 6.09
CA ALA A 282 12.67 -5.79 7.14
C ALA A 282 13.51 -5.54 8.41
N ASP A 283 14.80 -5.17 8.26
CA ASP A 283 15.62 -4.77 9.40
C ASP A 283 15.09 -3.51 10.09
N TRP A 284 14.59 -2.51 9.35
CA TRP A 284 13.96 -1.34 9.97
C TRP A 284 12.73 -1.71 10.79
N TYR A 285 11.87 -2.61 10.26
CA TYR A 285 10.72 -3.10 11.05
C TYR A 285 11.21 -3.83 12.32
N ARG A 286 12.14 -4.79 12.21
CA ARG A 286 12.68 -5.52 13.35
C ARG A 286 13.35 -4.62 14.40
N ALA A 287 14.04 -3.57 13.96
CA ALA A 287 14.76 -2.63 14.83
C ALA A 287 13.83 -1.76 15.68
N ALA A 288 12.60 -1.56 15.24
CA ALA A 288 11.62 -0.72 15.93
C ALA A 288 10.96 -1.42 17.11
N ASP A 289 10.61 -0.66 18.14
CA ASP A 289 9.76 -1.09 19.25
C ASP A 289 8.29 -0.94 18.91
N LEU A 290 7.97 0.06 18.08
CA LEU A 290 6.60 0.33 17.68
C LEU A 290 6.58 0.96 16.27
N PHE A 291 5.75 0.43 15.40
CA PHE A 291 5.42 1.04 14.11
C PHE A 291 4.25 2.01 14.28
N VAL A 292 4.28 3.17 13.61
CA VAL A 292 3.20 4.17 13.68
C VAL A 292 2.67 4.48 12.30
N LEU A 293 1.33 4.33 12.13
CA LEU A 293 0.59 4.65 10.91
C LEU A 293 -0.30 5.88 11.14
N PRO A 294 0.22 7.12 11.00
CA PRO A 294 -0.48 8.33 11.40
C PRO A 294 -1.40 8.90 10.30
N THR A 295 -2.00 8.06 9.46
CA THR A 295 -2.81 8.47 8.30
C THR A 295 -3.94 9.40 8.71
N THR A 296 -4.15 10.48 7.94
CA THR A 296 -5.23 11.45 8.19
C THR A 296 -6.45 11.24 7.30
N ALA A 297 -6.30 10.53 6.17
CA ALA A 297 -7.41 10.26 5.25
C ALA A 297 -7.10 9.08 4.31
N TYR A 298 -8.13 8.29 3.99
CA TYR A 298 -8.14 7.27 2.93
C TYR A 298 -7.03 6.21 3.03
N GLU A 299 -6.98 5.47 4.13
CA GLU A 299 -6.15 4.27 4.23
C GLU A 299 -6.92 3.06 3.71
N GLY A 300 -6.52 2.54 2.54
CA GLY A 300 -7.23 1.41 1.91
C GLY A 300 -6.98 0.08 2.59
N PHE A 301 -5.78 -0.13 3.17
CA PHE A 301 -5.43 -1.34 3.91
C PHE A 301 -4.26 -1.11 4.90
N GLY A 302 -3.17 -0.49 4.46
CA GLY A 302 -1.98 -0.26 5.28
C GLY A 302 -0.99 -1.43 5.22
N MET A 303 -0.49 -1.77 4.02
CA MET A 303 0.50 -2.83 3.82
C MET A 303 1.69 -2.73 4.79
N ALA A 304 2.20 -1.51 5.04
CA ALA A 304 3.30 -1.28 5.99
C ALA A 304 2.98 -1.73 7.42
N THR A 305 1.69 -1.68 7.83
CA THR A 305 1.26 -2.18 9.13
C THR A 305 1.39 -3.69 9.21
N VAL A 306 0.93 -4.42 8.20
CA VAL A 306 1.05 -5.89 8.20
C VAL A 306 2.48 -6.36 8.03
N GLU A 307 3.35 -5.62 7.32
CA GLU A 307 4.79 -5.86 7.25
C GLU A 307 5.46 -5.69 8.62
N ALA A 308 5.10 -4.63 9.37
CA ALA A 308 5.57 -4.42 10.74
C ALA A 308 5.13 -5.56 11.69
N LEU A 309 3.83 -5.87 11.69
CA LEU A 309 3.28 -6.96 12.53
C LEU A 309 3.89 -8.33 12.16
N ALA A 310 4.12 -8.61 10.86
CA ALA A 310 4.80 -9.81 10.39
C ALA A 310 6.23 -9.92 10.93
N SER A 311 6.92 -8.78 11.04
CA SER A 311 8.27 -8.67 11.63
C SER A 311 8.28 -8.77 13.17
N GLY A 312 7.11 -9.00 13.80
CA GLY A 312 6.96 -9.03 15.24
C GLY A 312 6.91 -7.65 15.89
N THR A 313 6.83 -6.57 15.11
CA THR A 313 6.80 -5.21 15.61
C THR A 313 5.36 -4.76 15.77
N PRO A 314 4.91 -4.42 17.00
CA PRO A 314 3.58 -3.87 17.24
C PRO A 314 3.35 -2.60 16.43
N ALA A 315 2.09 -2.31 16.12
CA ALA A 315 1.74 -1.14 15.35
C ALA A 315 0.63 -0.34 16.02
N VAL A 316 0.76 0.99 16.03
CA VAL A 316 -0.31 1.94 16.35
C VAL A 316 -0.73 2.64 15.07
N GLY A 317 -2.03 2.78 14.88
CA GLY A 317 -2.57 3.52 13.75
C GLY A 317 -3.78 4.37 14.13
N THR A 318 -4.11 5.33 13.29
CA THR A 318 -5.27 6.20 13.49
C THR A 318 -6.57 5.49 13.09
N ALA A 319 -7.71 5.88 13.67
CA ALA A 319 -9.04 5.38 13.31
C ALA A 319 -9.48 5.89 11.92
N VAL A 320 -8.62 5.70 10.91
CA VAL A 320 -8.83 6.17 9.54
C VAL A 320 -8.79 4.98 8.58
N GLY A 321 -9.81 4.89 7.74
CA GLY A 321 -9.85 3.87 6.71
C GLY A 321 -9.92 2.45 7.27
N ALA A 322 -9.15 1.55 6.66
CA ALA A 322 -9.05 0.15 7.06
C ALA A 322 -8.11 -0.10 8.28
N THR A 323 -7.49 0.92 8.83
CA THR A 323 -6.57 0.74 9.99
C THR A 323 -7.23 0.00 11.16
N PRO A 324 -8.49 0.35 11.57
CA PRO A 324 -9.17 -0.39 12.63
C PRO A 324 -9.45 -1.86 12.26
N GLU A 325 -9.70 -2.18 10.98
CA GLU A 325 -9.95 -3.55 10.53
C GLU A 325 -8.72 -4.46 10.69
N VAL A 326 -7.53 -3.88 10.54
CA VAL A 326 -6.26 -4.59 10.70
C VAL A 326 -5.83 -4.69 12.17
N LEU A 327 -5.94 -3.61 12.94
CA LEU A 327 -5.36 -3.50 14.28
C LEU A 327 -6.31 -3.88 15.42
N ALA A 328 -7.60 -3.49 15.34
CA ALA A 328 -8.52 -3.74 16.44
C ALA A 328 -8.76 -5.23 16.76
N PRO A 329 -8.74 -6.17 15.79
CA PRO A 329 -8.82 -7.61 16.08
C PRO A 329 -7.59 -8.17 16.84
N LEU A 330 -6.42 -7.49 16.76
CA LEU A 330 -5.25 -7.83 17.55
C LEU A 330 -5.36 -7.23 18.96
N ASP A 331 -5.60 -5.92 19.04
CA ASP A 331 -5.93 -5.20 20.28
C ASP A 331 -6.51 -3.81 19.93
N PRO A 332 -7.74 -3.47 20.39
CA PRO A 332 -8.37 -2.18 20.05
C PRO A 332 -7.59 -0.96 20.57
N ARG A 333 -6.74 -1.10 21.59
CA ARG A 333 -5.88 -0.02 22.13
C ARG A 333 -4.79 0.43 21.15
N LEU A 334 -4.52 -0.36 20.10
CA LEU A 334 -3.58 0.00 19.02
C LEU A 334 -4.18 1.02 18.03
N VAL A 335 -5.45 1.36 18.18
CA VAL A 335 -6.14 2.31 17.30
C VAL A 335 -6.34 3.63 18.02
N SER A 336 -5.57 4.65 17.64
CA SER A 336 -5.78 6.03 18.10
C SER A 336 -7.12 6.56 17.59
N SER A 337 -7.88 7.24 18.45
CA SER A 337 -9.22 7.76 18.12
C SER A 337 -9.22 8.80 16.99
N SER A 338 -8.10 9.48 16.75
CA SER A 338 -7.91 10.41 15.64
C SER A 338 -6.43 10.53 15.23
N ALA A 339 -6.18 11.27 14.14
CA ALA A 339 -4.82 11.64 13.71
C ALA A 339 -4.30 12.92 14.42
N ASP A 340 -5.05 13.50 15.36
CA ASP A 340 -4.59 14.65 16.11
C ASP A 340 -3.41 14.27 17.01
N PRO A 341 -2.48 15.22 17.26
CA PRO A 341 -1.24 14.93 17.96
C PRO A 341 -1.43 14.35 19.37
N GLU A 342 -2.45 14.76 20.08
CA GLU A 342 -2.67 14.36 21.48
C GLU A 342 -3.21 12.91 21.58
N PRO A 343 -4.33 12.50 20.94
CA PRO A 343 -4.77 11.12 20.92
C PRO A 343 -3.74 10.16 20.32
N LEU A 344 -2.97 10.62 19.32
CA LEU A 344 -1.91 9.80 18.74
C LEU A 344 -0.76 9.56 19.72
N ALA A 345 -0.36 10.59 20.49
CA ALA A 345 0.67 10.47 21.52
C ALA A 345 0.23 9.56 22.68
N GLU A 346 -1.05 9.66 23.10
CA GLU A 346 -1.63 8.78 24.11
C GLU A 346 -1.56 7.31 23.66
N ALA A 347 -2.05 7.01 22.46
CA ALA A 347 -2.02 5.64 21.93
C ALA A 347 -0.58 5.08 21.77
N ILE A 348 0.39 5.93 21.38
CA ILE A 348 1.81 5.55 21.32
C ILE A 348 2.34 5.27 22.72
N THR A 349 2.06 6.12 23.70
CA THR A 349 2.53 5.98 25.09
C THR A 349 1.99 4.69 25.70
N ASP A 350 0.70 4.45 25.54
CA ASP A 350 0.05 3.23 26.03
C ASP A 350 0.66 1.98 25.37
N ALA A 351 0.81 1.98 24.04
CA ALA A 351 1.37 0.85 23.31
C ALA A 351 2.83 0.56 23.70
N LEU A 352 3.64 1.59 23.93
CA LEU A 352 5.01 1.41 24.48
C LEU A 352 5.00 0.76 25.86
N GLY A 353 3.93 0.93 26.64
CA GLY A 353 3.78 0.34 27.96
C GLY A 353 3.38 -1.14 27.96
N PHE A 354 2.57 -1.59 26.99
CA PHE A 354 2.05 -2.96 27.01
C PHE A 354 2.45 -3.83 25.80
N ALA A 355 2.77 -3.23 24.66
CA ALA A 355 2.90 -3.98 23.41
C ALA A 355 4.37 -4.35 23.07
N THR A 356 5.36 -3.85 23.81
CA THR A 356 6.79 -4.06 23.48
C THR A 356 7.37 -5.37 24.04
N ALA A 357 6.59 -6.14 24.77
CA ALA A 357 6.99 -7.45 25.29
C ALA A 357 7.05 -8.51 24.18
N ASP A 358 7.95 -9.49 24.31
CA ASP A 358 8.15 -10.57 23.33
C ASP A 358 6.86 -11.38 23.08
N GLU A 359 6.03 -11.57 24.12
CA GLU A 359 4.74 -12.23 24.00
C GLU A 359 3.80 -11.49 23.06
N PHE A 360 3.80 -10.16 23.09
CA PHE A 360 2.98 -9.35 22.18
C PHE A 360 3.54 -9.38 20.76
N SER A 361 4.86 -9.41 20.59
CA SER A 361 5.53 -9.62 19.30
C SER A 361 5.08 -10.93 18.64
N ALA A 362 5.03 -12.02 19.41
CA ALA A 362 4.53 -13.31 18.93
C ALA A 362 3.05 -13.24 18.53
N ARG A 363 2.21 -12.50 19.28
CA ARG A 363 0.79 -12.25 18.93
C ARG A 363 0.65 -11.47 17.63
N CYS A 364 1.49 -10.45 17.40
CA CYS A 364 1.52 -9.70 16.15
C CYS A 364 1.78 -10.63 14.95
N ARG A 365 2.82 -11.47 15.08
CA ARG A 365 3.19 -12.45 14.06
C ARG A 365 2.07 -13.44 13.78
N ALA A 366 1.48 -14.07 14.79
CA ALA A 366 0.40 -15.03 14.68
C ALA A 366 -0.85 -14.41 14.03
N HIS A 367 -1.16 -13.14 14.35
CA HIS A 367 -2.26 -12.42 13.75
C HIS A 367 -2.11 -12.28 12.23
N VAL A 368 -0.89 -11.96 11.76
CA VAL A 368 -0.58 -11.83 10.34
C VAL A 368 -0.58 -13.19 9.64
N GLU A 369 0.04 -14.20 10.23
CA GLU A 369 0.07 -15.56 9.66
C GLU A 369 -1.32 -16.15 9.44
N ALA A 370 -2.23 -15.88 10.37
CA ALA A 370 -3.60 -16.36 10.26
C ALA A 370 -4.45 -15.66 9.18
N ARG A 371 -4.10 -14.42 8.78
CA ARG A 371 -4.98 -13.58 7.95
C ARG A 371 -4.37 -13.07 6.65
N TYR A 372 -3.06 -12.81 6.62
CA TYR A 372 -2.40 -12.00 5.59
C TYR A 372 -1.16 -12.67 5.00
N ALA A 373 -0.72 -13.81 5.54
CA ALA A 373 0.43 -14.52 5.00
C ALA A 373 0.17 -14.95 3.55
N LEU A 374 1.12 -14.68 2.65
CA LEU A 374 1.01 -14.99 1.24
C LEU A 374 0.59 -16.45 0.99
N GLY A 375 1.20 -17.40 1.71
CA GLY A 375 0.94 -18.83 1.52
C GLY A 375 -0.51 -19.26 1.80
N SER A 376 -1.18 -18.66 2.81
CA SER A 376 -2.55 -19.01 3.19
C SER A 376 -3.60 -18.11 2.52
N ALA A 377 -3.33 -16.82 2.45
CA ALA A 377 -4.32 -15.84 1.98
C ALA A 377 -4.47 -15.78 0.45
N ILE A 378 -3.51 -16.30 -0.32
CA ILE A 378 -3.57 -16.31 -1.80
C ILE A 378 -4.74 -17.17 -2.33
N ALA A 379 -5.19 -18.16 -1.59
CA ALA A 379 -6.34 -18.99 -1.98
C ALA A 379 -7.63 -18.17 -2.15
N THR A 380 -7.85 -17.17 -1.30
CA THR A 380 -9.01 -16.26 -1.42
C THR A 380 -8.98 -15.43 -2.70
N TRP A 381 -7.78 -15.03 -3.14
CA TRP A 381 -7.60 -14.36 -4.43
C TRP A 381 -7.89 -15.29 -5.61
N GLU A 382 -7.40 -16.52 -5.54
CA GLU A 382 -7.67 -17.55 -6.54
C GLU A 382 -9.17 -17.81 -6.69
N GLU A 383 -9.87 -18.02 -5.57
CA GLU A 383 -11.33 -18.21 -5.54
C GLU A 383 -12.07 -17.01 -6.17
N ALA A 384 -11.70 -15.79 -5.81
CA ALA A 384 -12.32 -14.59 -6.36
C ALA A 384 -12.10 -14.44 -7.88
N LEU A 385 -10.95 -14.85 -8.40
CA LEU A 385 -10.67 -14.87 -9.84
C LEU A 385 -11.42 -16.01 -10.55
N GLU A 386 -11.56 -17.17 -9.92
CA GLU A 386 -12.37 -18.30 -10.46
C GLU A 386 -13.85 -17.95 -10.51
N GLU A 387 -14.38 -17.24 -9.50
CA GLU A 387 -15.75 -16.76 -9.50
C GLU A 387 -16.02 -15.76 -10.64
N ALA A 388 -15.04 -14.94 -11.01
CA ALA A 388 -15.17 -14.02 -12.13
C ALA A 388 -15.25 -14.75 -13.49
N ARG A 389 -14.74 -15.98 -13.58
CA ARG A 389 -14.77 -16.85 -14.77
C ARG A 389 -16.14 -17.51 -15.00
N ARG A 390 -16.91 -17.73 -13.95
CA ARG A 390 -18.23 -18.39 -14.03
C ARG A 390 -19.31 -17.43 -14.52
#